data_e4811c62e624767609b9a10e758effa9
#
_entry.id   e4811c62e624767609b9a10e758effa9
#
_cell.length_a   1.000
_cell.length_b   1.000
_cell.length_c   1.000
_cell.angle_alpha   90.00
_cell.angle_beta   90.00
_cell.angle_gamma   90.00
#
_symmetry.space_group_name_H-M   'P 1'
#
loop_
_entity.id
_entity.type
_entity.pdbx_description
1 polymer ?
#
loop_
_entity_poly.entity_id
_entity_poly.type
_entity_poly.pdbx_seq_one_letter_code
_entity_poly.pdbx_strand_id
1 'polypeptide(L)'
;IALNAAAIDTLIKATATVTMYDMGRVNAKGYFDTVDANARYELRKQLNAQRTEDYRRGTYALAGGVVDPLPDDAPQFIKDYHAYYKTSRGFHKRSLNSNNGWNKTSSLSFINMPLLSYSDEIRSAVLMLHGEKAHSRYFSEDAFKKLKGSNKELQIIPNASHVDLYDNLEVIPFD
;
A
#
# COMPACT_ATOMS: atom_id res chain seq x y z
N ILE A 1 -0.96 5.25 -6.31
CA ILE A 1 -1.78 6.35 -6.87
C ILE A 1 -0.89 7.46 -7.43
N ALA A 2 0.11 7.99 -6.70
CA ALA A 2 0.93 9.12 -7.15
C ALA A 2 1.61 8.85 -8.52
N LEU A 3 2.23 7.69 -8.72
CA LEU A 3 2.83 7.32 -10.01
C LEU A 3 1.77 7.20 -11.12
N ASN A 4 0.57 6.71 -10.81
CA ASN A 4 -0.52 6.66 -11.80
C ASN A 4 -0.96 8.08 -12.20
N ALA A 5 -1.08 9.01 -11.25
CA ALA A 5 -1.37 10.41 -11.55
C ALA A 5 -0.28 11.04 -12.42
N ALA A 6 1.00 10.81 -12.09
CA ALA A 6 2.12 11.33 -12.89
C ALA A 6 2.19 10.74 -14.32
N ALA A 7 1.66 9.54 -14.53
CA ALA A 7 1.56 8.93 -15.88
C ALA A 7 0.43 9.56 -16.73
N ILE A 8 -0.60 10.12 -16.09
CA ILE A 8 -1.77 10.69 -16.77
C ILE A 8 -1.66 12.20 -16.91
N ASP A 9 -1.22 12.89 -15.84
CA ASP A 9 -1.19 14.34 -15.80
C ASP A 9 0.20 14.90 -16.11
N THR A 10 0.35 15.45 -17.31
CA THR A 10 1.61 16.05 -17.79
C THR A 10 1.98 17.37 -17.11
N LEU A 11 1.09 17.95 -16.31
CA LEU A 11 1.38 19.13 -15.50
C LEU A 11 2.19 18.80 -14.24
N ILE A 12 2.20 17.54 -13.80
CA ILE A 12 3.03 17.07 -12.67
C ILE A 12 4.49 17.08 -13.10
N LYS A 13 5.31 17.91 -12.46
CA LYS A 13 6.73 18.12 -12.80
C LYS A 13 7.66 17.22 -11.99
N ALA A 14 7.24 16.82 -10.80
CA ALA A 14 7.98 15.90 -9.93
C ALA A 14 7.02 15.09 -9.07
N THR A 15 7.41 13.86 -8.75
CA THR A 15 6.65 12.96 -7.88
C THR A 15 7.60 12.34 -6.87
N ALA A 16 7.28 12.49 -5.59
CA ALA A 16 7.96 11.74 -4.53
C ALA A 16 7.01 10.65 -3.98
N THR A 17 7.53 9.47 -3.75
CA THR A 17 6.81 8.39 -3.06
C THR A 17 7.64 7.88 -1.89
N VAL A 18 7.01 7.73 -0.74
CA VAL A 18 7.63 7.19 0.47
C VAL A 18 6.88 5.92 0.87
N THR A 19 7.60 4.82 1.06
CA THR A 19 7.04 3.51 1.44
C THR A 19 5.80 3.10 0.63
N MET A 20 5.84 3.28 -0.68
CA MET A 20 4.68 3.04 -1.54
C MET A 20 4.22 1.57 -1.53
N TYR A 21 2.91 1.39 -1.69
CA TYR A 21 2.30 0.13 -2.05
C TYR A 21 1.74 0.17 -3.47
N ASP A 22 1.87 -0.94 -4.19
CA ASP A 22 1.01 -1.21 -5.33
C ASP A 22 -0.28 -1.86 -4.82
N MET A 23 -1.31 -1.02 -4.58
CA MET A 23 -2.59 -1.46 -4.03
C MET A 23 -3.33 -2.42 -4.97
N GLY A 24 -3.18 -2.28 -6.28
CA GLY A 24 -3.73 -3.23 -7.25
C GLY A 24 -3.08 -4.60 -7.10
N ARG A 25 -1.74 -4.63 -7.07
CA ARG A 25 -0.96 -5.86 -6.93
C ARG A 25 -1.22 -6.58 -5.61
N VAL A 26 -1.18 -5.88 -4.48
CA VAL A 26 -1.37 -6.53 -3.17
C VAL A 26 -2.78 -7.09 -3.01
N ASN A 27 -3.80 -6.41 -3.52
CA ASN A 27 -5.17 -6.95 -3.50
C ASN A 27 -5.36 -8.12 -4.46
N ALA A 28 -4.68 -8.11 -5.61
CA ALA A 28 -4.81 -9.16 -6.62
C ALA A 28 -3.94 -10.39 -6.34
N LYS A 29 -2.75 -10.20 -5.78
CA LYS A 29 -1.74 -11.24 -5.66
C LYS A 29 -1.27 -11.51 -4.22
N GLY A 30 -1.75 -10.75 -3.25
CA GLY A 30 -1.28 -10.82 -1.87
C GLY A 30 0.15 -10.30 -1.69
N TYR A 31 0.68 -10.43 -0.48
CA TYR A 31 2.08 -10.12 -0.21
C TYR A 31 2.99 -11.13 -0.93
N PHE A 32 4.05 -10.62 -1.55
CA PHE A 32 5.05 -11.43 -2.28
C PHE A 32 4.45 -12.28 -3.41
N ASP A 33 3.31 -11.85 -3.96
CA ASP A 33 2.59 -12.52 -5.06
C ASP A 33 2.18 -13.98 -4.74
N THR A 34 1.85 -14.27 -3.49
CA THR A 34 1.50 -15.63 -3.02
C THR A 34 0.10 -16.10 -3.42
N VAL A 35 -0.76 -15.20 -3.91
CA VAL A 35 -2.14 -15.52 -4.32
C VAL A 35 -2.18 -15.83 -5.82
N ASP A 36 -2.42 -17.08 -6.17
CA ASP A 36 -2.56 -17.54 -7.54
C ASP A 36 -3.92 -17.18 -8.19
N ALA A 37 -4.15 -17.63 -9.41
CA ALA A 37 -5.38 -17.34 -10.16
C ALA A 37 -6.61 -17.99 -9.52
N ASN A 38 -6.49 -19.20 -8.96
CA ASN A 38 -7.59 -19.94 -8.34
C ASN A 38 -7.99 -19.29 -7.01
N ALA A 39 -7.00 -18.99 -6.16
CA ALA A 39 -7.23 -18.29 -4.89
C ALA A 39 -7.85 -16.90 -5.13
N ARG A 40 -7.39 -16.18 -6.14
CA ARG A 40 -7.97 -14.89 -6.54
C ARG A 40 -9.40 -15.02 -7.08
N TYR A 41 -9.71 -16.10 -7.78
CA TYR A 41 -11.09 -16.39 -8.22
C TYR A 41 -12.02 -16.60 -7.03
N GLU A 42 -11.63 -17.45 -6.07
CA GLU A 42 -12.42 -17.69 -4.86
C GLU A 42 -12.57 -16.42 -4.00
N LEU A 43 -11.53 -15.61 -3.88
CA LEU A 43 -11.61 -14.30 -3.21
C LEU A 43 -12.68 -13.41 -3.88
N ARG A 44 -12.67 -13.29 -5.21
CA ARG A 44 -13.69 -12.51 -5.94
C ARG A 44 -15.09 -13.04 -5.71
N LYS A 45 -15.25 -14.36 -5.70
CA LYS A 45 -16.55 -15.00 -5.42
C LYS A 45 -17.07 -14.64 -4.02
N GLN A 46 -16.22 -14.71 -3.00
CA GLN A 46 -16.54 -14.30 -1.63
C GLN A 46 -16.91 -12.81 -1.55
N LEU A 47 -16.13 -11.94 -2.18
CA LEU A 47 -16.38 -10.50 -2.19
C LEU A 47 -17.67 -10.14 -2.95
N ASN A 48 -18.00 -10.85 -4.03
CA ASN A 48 -19.25 -10.65 -4.76
C ASN A 48 -20.47 -11.12 -3.91
N ALA A 49 -20.36 -12.23 -3.19
CA ALA A 49 -21.39 -12.67 -2.25
C ALA A 49 -21.59 -11.65 -1.13
N GLN A 50 -20.49 -11.11 -0.57
CA GLN A 50 -20.54 -10.04 0.44
C GLN A 50 -21.24 -8.79 -0.09
N ARG A 51 -20.94 -8.35 -1.31
CA ARG A 51 -21.60 -7.19 -1.93
C ARG A 51 -23.13 -7.39 -2.05
N THR A 52 -23.58 -8.59 -2.40
CA THR A 52 -25.00 -8.92 -2.46
C THR A 52 -25.62 -8.86 -1.07
N GLU A 53 -24.95 -9.36 -0.06
CA GLU A 53 -25.41 -9.33 1.32
C GLU A 53 -25.46 -7.91 1.89
N ASP A 54 -24.44 -7.10 1.63
CA ASP A 54 -24.40 -5.68 2.02
C ASP A 54 -25.60 -4.92 1.44
N TYR A 55 -25.94 -5.17 0.17
CA TYR A 55 -27.11 -4.58 -0.48
C TYR A 55 -28.42 -5.00 0.19
N ARG A 56 -28.58 -6.29 0.50
CA ARG A 56 -29.80 -6.82 1.15
C ARG A 56 -30.01 -6.23 2.55
N ARG A 57 -28.93 -6.00 3.28
CA ARG A 57 -28.97 -5.45 4.64
C ARG A 57 -29.02 -3.92 4.70
N GLY A 58 -28.79 -3.25 3.60
CA GLY A 58 -28.67 -1.79 3.56
C GLY A 58 -27.46 -1.26 4.36
N THR A 59 -26.41 -2.08 4.51
CA THR A 59 -25.17 -1.75 5.22
C THR A 59 -23.98 -2.38 4.51
N TYR A 60 -22.78 -2.21 5.05
CA TYR A 60 -21.56 -2.79 4.48
C TYR A 60 -20.66 -3.40 5.54
N ALA A 61 -19.99 -4.49 5.17
CA ALA A 61 -19.00 -5.14 6.01
C ALA A 61 -17.66 -4.43 5.95
N LEU A 62 -16.99 -4.29 7.09
CA LEU A 62 -15.62 -3.77 7.19
C LEU A 62 -14.60 -4.90 7.09
N ALA A 63 -13.44 -4.59 6.51
CA ALA A 63 -12.34 -5.54 6.34
C ALA A 63 -11.49 -5.72 7.62
N GLY A 64 -11.76 -4.95 8.68
CA GLY A 64 -10.88 -4.82 9.83
C GLY A 64 -9.81 -3.74 9.59
N GLY A 65 -9.25 -3.23 10.66
CA GLY A 65 -8.13 -2.27 10.63
C GLY A 65 -6.81 -2.94 10.95
N VAL A 66 -5.92 -2.18 11.56
CA VAL A 66 -4.72 -2.75 12.19
C VAL A 66 -5.15 -3.62 13.37
N VAL A 67 -4.63 -4.84 13.42
CA VAL A 67 -5.04 -5.84 14.42
C VAL A 67 -4.78 -5.35 15.85
N ASP A 68 -5.79 -5.54 16.72
CA ASP A 68 -5.73 -5.20 18.14
C ASP A 68 -6.76 -6.08 18.90
N PRO A 69 -6.35 -6.86 19.94
CA PRO A 69 -4.99 -6.97 20.47
C PRO A 69 -3.99 -7.60 19.51
N LEU A 70 -2.70 -7.23 19.68
CA LEU A 70 -1.62 -7.76 18.84
C LEU A 70 -1.34 -9.23 19.22
N PRO A 71 -1.40 -10.18 18.26
CA PRO A 71 -1.00 -11.58 18.52
C PRO A 71 0.50 -11.69 18.86
N ASP A 72 0.84 -12.59 19.79
CA ASP A 72 2.24 -12.80 20.23
C ASP A 72 3.15 -13.24 19.06
N ASP A 73 2.64 -14.07 18.16
CA ASP A 73 3.33 -14.61 17.00
C ASP A 73 3.19 -13.72 15.73
N ALA A 74 2.68 -12.50 15.88
CA ALA A 74 2.49 -11.60 14.75
C ALA A 74 3.82 -11.34 14.01
N PRO A 75 3.81 -11.33 12.66
CA PRO A 75 4.97 -10.92 11.87
C PRO A 75 5.46 -9.52 12.24
N GLN A 76 6.77 -9.25 12.08
CA GLN A 76 7.38 -7.99 12.49
C GLN A 76 6.65 -6.78 11.92
N PHE A 77 6.28 -6.77 10.64
CA PHE A 77 5.58 -5.63 10.03
C PHE A 77 4.19 -5.37 10.63
N ILE A 78 3.51 -6.40 11.14
CA ILE A 78 2.25 -6.24 11.88
C ILE A 78 2.52 -5.58 13.23
N LYS A 79 3.60 -5.98 13.93
CA LYS A 79 4.05 -5.34 15.17
C LYS A 79 4.38 -3.87 14.94
N ASP A 80 5.08 -3.56 13.86
CA ASP A 80 5.42 -2.18 13.47
C ASP A 80 4.17 -1.34 13.21
N TYR A 81 3.19 -1.87 12.48
CA TYR A 81 1.92 -1.19 12.24
C TYR A 81 1.12 -0.98 13.52
N HIS A 82 1.06 -1.99 14.40
CA HIS A 82 0.39 -1.84 15.69
C HIS A 82 1.09 -0.77 16.53
N ALA A 83 2.43 -0.80 16.64
CA ALA A 83 3.20 0.18 17.38
C ALA A 83 3.02 1.62 16.87
N TYR A 84 2.75 1.80 15.58
CA TYR A 84 2.44 3.11 15.02
C TYR A 84 0.96 3.46 15.21
N TYR A 85 0.04 2.67 14.66
CA TYR A 85 -1.38 3.06 14.53
C TYR A 85 -2.22 2.85 15.78
N LYS A 86 -1.78 2.01 16.75
CA LYS A 86 -2.53 1.67 17.97
C LYS A 86 -1.95 2.28 19.25
N THR A 87 -0.93 3.11 19.13
CA THR A 87 -0.30 3.83 20.24
C THR A 87 -0.33 5.34 20.02
N SER A 88 0.10 6.12 21.00
CA SER A 88 0.20 7.57 20.88
C SER A 88 1.15 8.05 19.78
N ARG A 89 1.96 7.16 19.21
CA ARG A 89 2.88 7.49 18.11
C ARG A 89 2.14 7.99 16.86
N GLY A 90 1.09 7.31 16.42
CA GLY A 90 0.36 7.69 15.21
C GLY A 90 -1.15 7.45 15.28
N PHE A 91 -1.69 7.09 16.46
CA PHE A 91 -3.13 6.89 16.62
C PHE A 91 -3.89 8.19 16.41
N HIS A 92 -4.94 8.12 15.59
CA HIS A 92 -5.89 9.21 15.45
C HIS A 92 -7.32 8.67 15.33
N LYS A 93 -8.25 9.21 16.13
CA LYS A 93 -9.66 8.73 16.17
C LYS A 93 -10.38 8.81 14.83
N ARG A 94 -9.97 9.72 13.93
CA ARG A 94 -10.52 9.86 12.57
C ARG A 94 -9.85 8.99 11.52
N SER A 95 -8.83 8.21 11.89
CA SER A 95 -8.19 7.26 10.98
C SER A 95 -9.01 5.98 10.87
N LEU A 96 -10.12 6.04 10.13
CA LEU A 96 -11.11 4.95 10.05
C LEU A 96 -10.48 3.66 9.54
N ASN A 97 -9.60 3.74 8.54
CA ASN A 97 -8.99 2.57 7.93
C ASN A 97 -8.10 1.78 8.90
N SER A 98 -7.34 2.47 9.76
CA SER A 98 -6.51 1.81 10.76
C SER A 98 -7.29 1.35 11.99
N ASN A 99 -8.42 1.98 12.30
CA ASN A 99 -9.25 1.65 13.46
C ASN A 99 -10.27 0.54 13.17
N ASN A 100 -11.15 0.72 12.17
CA ASN A 100 -12.26 -0.18 11.89
C ASN A 100 -12.14 -0.90 10.53
N GLY A 101 -11.17 -0.49 9.73
CA GLY A 101 -10.97 -0.99 8.38
C GLY A 101 -11.81 -0.24 7.33
N TRP A 102 -11.52 -0.59 6.11
CA TRP A 102 -12.23 -0.08 4.92
C TRP A 102 -13.41 -0.98 4.57
N ASN A 103 -14.26 -0.53 3.66
CA ASN A 103 -15.32 -1.36 3.11
C ASN A 103 -14.69 -2.61 2.45
N LYS A 104 -15.08 -3.80 2.94
CA LYS A 104 -14.51 -5.09 2.54
C LYS A 104 -14.57 -5.32 1.03
N THR A 105 -15.66 -4.92 0.39
CA THR A 105 -15.86 -5.12 -1.05
C THR A 105 -15.07 -4.15 -1.94
N SER A 106 -14.44 -3.10 -1.37
CA SER A 106 -13.58 -2.19 -2.13
C SER A 106 -12.36 -2.88 -2.76
N SER A 107 -11.93 -4.01 -2.20
CA SER A 107 -10.88 -4.86 -2.78
C SER A 107 -11.19 -5.32 -4.20
N LEU A 108 -12.46 -5.47 -4.59
CA LEU A 108 -12.85 -5.82 -5.97
C LEU A 108 -12.34 -4.79 -6.98
N SER A 109 -12.44 -3.50 -6.67
CA SER A 109 -11.93 -2.43 -7.53
C SER A 109 -10.40 -2.48 -7.62
N PHE A 110 -9.71 -2.66 -6.49
CA PHE A 110 -8.26 -2.74 -6.47
C PHE A 110 -7.70 -3.96 -7.22
N ILE A 111 -8.34 -5.13 -7.13
CA ILE A 111 -7.94 -6.33 -7.87
C ILE A 111 -7.87 -6.07 -9.38
N ASN A 112 -8.73 -5.21 -9.89
CA ASN A 112 -8.81 -4.89 -11.33
C ASN A 112 -8.28 -3.49 -11.67
N MET A 113 -7.38 -2.94 -10.87
CA MET A 113 -6.81 -1.60 -11.04
C MET A 113 -5.30 -1.66 -11.29
N PRO A 114 -4.85 -1.70 -12.57
CA PRO A 114 -3.44 -1.81 -12.91
C PRO A 114 -2.76 -0.44 -12.84
N LEU A 115 -2.49 0.04 -11.62
CA LEU A 115 -1.99 1.39 -11.32
C LEU A 115 -0.65 1.76 -11.97
N LEU A 116 0.15 0.78 -12.36
CA LEU A 116 1.49 1.01 -12.92
C LEU A 116 1.59 0.64 -14.41
N SER A 117 0.45 0.55 -15.13
CA SER A 117 0.44 0.15 -16.55
C SER A 117 1.25 1.08 -17.45
N TYR A 118 1.20 2.37 -17.19
CA TYR A 118 1.87 3.39 -18.01
C TYR A 118 2.97 4.12 -17.24
N SER A 119 3.52 3.50 -16.18
CA SER A 119 4.58 4.13 -15.39
C SER A 119 5.89 4.35 -16.17
N ASP A 120 6.13 3.58 -17.23
CA ASP A 120 7.27 3.77 -18.14
C ASP A 120 7.13 4.98 -19.08
N GLU A 121 5.95 5.58 -19.16
CA GLU A 121 5.70 6.80 -19.92
C GLU A 121 5.89 8.09 -19.09
N ILE A 122 6.13 8.00 -17.79
CA ILE A 122 6.35 9.16 -16.91
C ILE A 122 7.65 9.88 -17.30
N ARG A 123 7.52 11.10 -17.81
CA ARG A 123 8.68 11.94 -18.20
C ARG A 123 9.15 12.88 -17.08
N SER A 124 8.27 13.22 -16.14
CA SER A 124 8.61 14.07 -14.98
C SER A 124 9.58 13.38 -14.03
N ALA A 125 10.24 14.15 -13.16
CA ALA A 125 11.15 13.62 -12.16
C ALA A 125 10.41 12.70 -11.16
N VAL A 126 11.05 11.60 -10.75
CA VAL A 126 10.51 10.69 -9.73
C VAL A 126 11.58 10.35 -8.71
N LEU A 127 11.26 10.60 -7.44
CA LEU A 127 12.02 10.11 -6.28
C LEU A 127 11.19 9.06 -5.54
N MET A 128 11.79 7.92 -5.27
CA MET A 128 11.18 6.85 -4.49
C MET A 128 12.04 6.56 -3.26
N LEU A 129 11.46 6.66 -2.07
CA LEU A 129 12.11 6.34 -0.80
C LEU A 129 11.46 5.09 -0.20
N HIS A 130 12.27 4.13 0.26
CA HIS A 130 11.75 2.95 0.93
C HIS A 130 12.72 2.44 2.00
N GLY A 131 12.19 1.97 3.13
CA GLY A 131 13.01 1.40 4.18
C GLY A 131 13.59 0.03 3.79
N GLU A 132 14.85 -0.21 4.12
CA GLU A 132 15.55 -1.47 3.83
C GLU A 132 14.84 -2.68 4.44
N LYS A 133 14.33 -2.54 5.70
CA LYS A 133 13.64 -3.59 6.45
C LYS A 133 12.12 -3.63 6.20
N ALA A 134 11.60 -2.74 5.36
CA ALA A 134 10.19 -2.71 5.07
C ALA A 134 9.77 -3.94 4.24
N HIS A 135 8.78 -4.70 4.72
CA HIS A 135 8.22 -5.85 4.02
C HIS A 135 7.64 -5.49 2.64
N SER A 136 7.30 -4.21 2.43
CA SER A 136 6.74 -3.65 1.19
C SER A 136 7.80 -3.14 0.20
N ARG A 137 9.09 -3.25 0.51
CA ARG A 137 10.20 -2.69 -0.30
C ARG A 137 10.15 -3.13 -1.76
N TYR A 138 9.80 -4.39 -2.02
CA TYR A 138 9.72 -4.93 -3.37
C TYR A 138 8.71 -4.20 -4.29
N PHE A 139 7.68 -3.54 -3.73
CA PHE A 139 6.77 -2.73 -4.54
C PHE A 139 7.48 -1.53 -5.16
N SER A 140 8.33 -0.84 -4.40
CA SER A 140 9.12 0.28 -4.93
C SER A 140 10.19 -0.19 -5.91
N GLU A 141 10.91 -1.26 -5.59
CA GLU A 141 11.95 -1.81 -6.47
C GLU A 141 11.38 -2.24 -7.82
N ASP A 142 10.23 -2.93 -7.83
CA ASP A 142 9.60 -3.39 -9.06
C ASP A 142 8.90 -2.27 -9.83
N ALA A 143 8.38 -1.25 -9.15
CA ALA A 143 7.87 -0.05 -9.80
C ALA A 143 9.00 0.74 -10.44
N PHE A 144 10.13 0.91 -9.74
CA PHE A 144 11.30 1.64 -10.25
C PHE A 144 11.89 1.02 -11.52
N LYS A 145 11.94 -0.33 -11.60
CA LYS A 145 12.38 -1.05 -12.81
C LYS A 145 11.57 -0.72 -14.06
N LYS A 146 10.32 -0.26 -13.90
CA LYS A 146 9.46 0.14 -15.02
C LYS A 146 9.71 1.56 -15.48
N LEU A 147 10.21 2.44 -14.62
CA LEU A 147 10.45 3.84 -14.93
C LEU A 147 11.58 3.99 -15.95
N LYS A 148 11.43 4.93 -16.88
CA LYS A 148 12.43 5.25 -17.90
C LYS A 148 12.93 6.69 -17.75
N GLY A 149 14.16 6.94 -18.22
CA GLY A 149 14.81 8.25 -18.18
C GLY A 149 15.79 8.41 -17.02
N SER A 150 16.62 9.44 -17.09
CA SER A 150 17.74 9.68 -16.15
C SER A 150 17.32 10.49 -14.91
N ASN A 151 16.10 11.03 -14.88
CA ASN A 151 15.56 11.83 -13.77
C ASN A 151 14.70 10.99 -12.82
N LYS A 152 15.12 9.76 -12.57
CA LYS A 152 14.47 8.80 -11.68
C LYS A 152 15.45 8.34 -10.63
N GLU A 153 15.02 8.30 -9.38
CA GLU A 153 15.85 7.88 -8.27
C GLU A 153 15.06 6.96 -7.32
N LEU A 154 15.74 5.92 -6.84
CA LEU A 154 15.27 5.06 -5.77
C LEU A 154 16.31 5.05 -4.66
N GLN A 155 15.93 5.53 -3.49
CA GLN A 155 16.76 5.49 -2.29
C GLN A 155 16.22 4.45 -1.32
N ILE A 156 17.06 3.50 -0.94
CA ILE A 156 16.76 2.52 0.11
C ILE A 156 17.43 3.00 1.39
N ILE A 157 16.61 3.33 2.38
CA ILE A 157 17.06 3.88 3.65
C ILE A 157 17.52 2.74 4.57
N PRO A 158 18.80 2.68 4.94
CA PRO A 158 19.34 1.60 5.74
C PRO A 158 18.60 1.45 7.07
N ASN A 159 18.38 0.21 7.48
CA ASN A 159 17.75 -0.17 8.74
C ASN A 159 16.32 0.32 8.99
N ALA A 160 15.74 1.16 8.15
CA ALA A 160 14.38 1.67 8.32
C ALA A 160 13.33 0.61 7.99
N SER A 161 12.29 0.52 8.81
CA SER A 161 11.05 -0.20 8.55
C SER A 161 10.09 0.64 7.68
N HIS A 162 8.92 0.09 7.39
CA HIS A 162 7.89 0.83 6.64
C HIS A 162 7.42 2.09 7.39
N VAL A 163 7.18 1.98 8.70
CA VAL A 163 6.62 3.06 9.51
C VAL A 163 7.66 4.04 10.05
N ASP A 164 8.94 3.70 10.02
CA ASP A 164 10.00 4.63 10.43
C ASP A 164 10.07 5.85 9.49
N LEU A 165 9.71 5.68 8.23
CA LEU A 165 9.65 6.79 7.28
C LEU A 165 8.36 7.63 7.39
N TYR A 166 7.56 7.44 8.43
CA TYR A 166 6.40 8.29 8.73
C TYR A 166 6.74 9.42 9.71
N ASP A 167 7.59 9.17 10.70
CA ASP A 167 7.80 10.07 11.83
C ASP A 167 9.20 10.03 12.44
N ASN A 168 10.07 9.09 12.07
CA ASN A 168 11.42 9.03 12.63
C ASN A 168 12.36 9.98 11.88
N LEU A 169 12.52 11.18 12.43
CA LEU A 169 13.35 12.25 11.85
C LEU A 169 14.85 11.90 11.78
N GLU A 170 15.31 10.88 12.53
CA GLU A 170 16.70 10.44 12.49
C GLU A 170 17.05 9.62 11.24
N VAL A 171 16.02 9.05 10.59
CA VAL A 171 16.22 8.19 9.41
C VAL A 171 15.60 8.75 8.13
N ILE A 172 14.67 9.71 8.24
CA ILE A 172 14.07 10.34 7.06
C ILE A 172 15.09 11.29 6.44
N PRO A 173 15.50 11.09 5.18
CA PRO A 173 16.47 11.97 4.51
C PRO A 173 15.75 13.25 4.05
N PHE A 174 15.92 14.32 4.81
CA PHE A 174 15.40 15.66 4.45
C PHE A 174 16.45 16.54 3.73
N ASP A 175 17.69 16.07 3.62
CA ASP A 175 18.83 16.79 3.02
C ASP A 175 19.01 16.43 1.54
#